data_26ce55109c6c30c02530b470167e57ff
#
_entry.id   26ce55109c6c30c02530b470167e57ff
#
_cell.length_a   1.000
_cell.length_b   1.000
_cell.length_c   1.000
_cell.angle_alpha   90.00
_cell.angle_beta   90.00
_cell.angle_gamma   90.00
#
_symmetry.space_group_name_H-M   'P 1'
#
loop_
_entity.id
_entity.type
_entity.pdbx_description
1 polymer ?
#
loop_
_entity_poly.entity_id
_entity_poly.type
_entity_poly.pdbx_seq_one_letter_code
_entity_poly.pdbx_strand_id
1 'polypeptide(L)'
;MQQHVERNGYTAVEQYVGHGIGRIMHEAPQVPNYVNHEIKKNDFRLEPGLVLAVEPMLNMGRADVDTQRDQWTVVTRDRLPSAHVEHTLAITADGVEILTAGENPAVLAAAEPALIS
;
A
#
# COMPACT_ATOMS: atom_id res chain seq x y z
N MET A 1 -6.76 0.19 5.72
CA MET A 1 -5.54 1.02 5.78
C MET A 1 -5.87 2.46 6.13
N GLN A 2 -6.52 3.27 5.26
CA GLN A 2 -6.80 4.70 5.47
C GLN A 2 -7.39 5.03 6.85
N GLN A 3 -8.47 4.36 7.26
CA GLN A 3 -9.09 4.60 8.58
C GLN A 3 -8.12 4.39 9.76
N HIS A 4 -7.19 3.43 9.65
CA HIS A 4 -6.18 3.20 10.67
C HIS A 4 -5.17 4.34 10.69
N VAL A 5 -4.74 4.81 9.54
CA VAL A 5 -3.82 5.95 9.37
C VAL A 5 -4.40 7.21 9.98
N GLU A 6 -5.64 7.56 9.62
CA GLU A 6 -6.36 8.75 10.09
C GLU A 6 -6.62 8.72 11.59
N ARG A 7 -6.99 7.56 12.16
CA ARG A 7 -7.18 7.40 13.63
C ARG A 7 -5.92 7.66 14.42
N ASN A 8 -4.75 7.47 13.80
CA ASN A 8 -3.45 7.73 14.42
C ASN A 8 -2.89 9.12 14.09
N GLY A 9 -3.68 10.00 13.46
CA GLY A 9 -3.31 11.39 13.19
C GLY A 9 -2.37 11.58 12.00
N TYR A 10 -2.30 10.59 11.09
CA TYR A 10 -1.51 10.64 9.86
C TYR A 10 -2.41 10.75 8.64
N THR A 11 -1.83 11.06 7.48
CA THR A 11 -2.51 11.05 6.19
C THR A 11 -1.82 10.08 5.22
N ALA A 12 -2.60 9.43 4.37
CA ALA A 12 -2.05 8.61 3.29
C ALA A 12 -1.82 9.47 2.04
N VAL A 13 -0.68 9.27 1.37
CA VAL A 13 -0.42 9.89 0.06
C VAL A 13 -1.37 9.28 -0.97
N GLU A 14 -1.95 10.13 -1.82
CA GLU A 14 -2.92 9.72 -2.85
C GLU A 14 -2.34 9.71 -4.27
N GLN A 15 -1.23 10.41 -4.49
CA GLN A 15 -0.60 10.55 -5.81
C GLN A 15 0.15 9.30 -6.26
N TYR A 16 0.53 8.44 -5.32
CA TYR A 16 1.22 7.18 -5.57
C TYR A 16 0.46 6.04 -4.92
N VAL A 17 0.43 4.91 -5.62
CA VAL A 17 -0.37 3.73 -5.24
C VAL A 17 0.44 2.47 -5.46
N GLY A 18 0.12 1.42 -4.75
CA GLY A 18 0.62 0.10 -5.01
C GLY A 18 0.09 -0.45 -6.35
N HIS A 19 0.56 -1.61 -6.73
CA HIS A 19 0.30 -2.15 -8.07
C HIS A 19 0.35 -3.68 -8.11
N GLY A 20 -0.16 -4.25 -9.18
CA GLY A 20 0.06 -5.63 -9.54
C GLY A 20 1.52 -5.89 -9.91
N ILE A 21 1.97 -7.09 -9.67
CA ILE A 21 3.31 -7.58 -10.07
C ILE A 21 3.13 -8.84 -10.88
N GLY A 22 3.78 -8.90 -12.06
CA GLY A 22 3.76 -10.07 -12.92
C GLY A 22 5.07 -10.20 -13.69
N ARG A 23 4.99 -10.29 -15.00
CA ARG A 23 6.18 -10.29 -15.86
C ARG A 23 6.87 -8.94 -15.90
N ILE A 24 6.12 -7.88 -15.62
CA ILE A 24 6.60 -6.51 -15.49
C ILE A 24 6.45 -6.14 -14.00
N MET A 25 7.33 -5.28 -13.50
CA MET A 25 7.30 -4.87 -12.09
C MET A 25 5.99 -4.14 -11.75
N HIS A 26 5.49 -3.29 -12.64
CA HIS A 26 4.26 -2.52 -12.44
C HIS A 26 3.21 -2.96 -13.45
N GLU A 27 2.24 -3.73 -12.99
CA GLU A 27 1.09 -4.18 -13.77
C GLU A 27 -0.23 -3.77 -13.10
N ALA A 28 -1.32 -3.90 -13.82
CA ALA A 28 -2.65 -3.83 -13.21
C ALA A 28 -2.84 -4.98 -12.20
N PRO A 29 -3.67 -4.77 -11.18
CA PRO A 29 -4.43 -3.56 -10.86
C PRO A 29 -3.63 -2.51 -10.07
N GLN A 30 -4.13 -1.28 -10.01
CA GLN A 30 -3.66 -0.31 -9.02
C GLN A 30 -4.17 -0.68 -7.63
N VAL A 31 -3.33 -0.45 -6.60
CA VAL A 31 -3.62 -0.75 -5.20
C VAL A 31 -3.55 0.53 -4.37
N PRO A 32 -4.60 1.36 -4.38
CA PRO A 32 -4.62 2.62 -3.65
C PRO A 32 -4.56 2.42 -2.13
N ASN A 33 -3.88 3.36 -1.46
CA ASN A 33 -3.77 3.39 0.01
C ASN A 33 -4.92 4.17 0.68
N TYR A 34 -5.82 4.70 -0.11
CA TYR A 34 -6.98 5.51 0.27
C TYR A 34 -8.23 5.02 -0.45
N VAL A 35 -9.39 5.51 -0.03
CA VAL A 35 -10.69 5.13 -0.62
C VAL A 35 -11.48 6.38 -0.95
N ASN A 36 -11.97 6.44 -2.19
CA ASN A 36 -12.94 7.43 -2.63
C ASN A 36 -14.05 6.75 -3.47
N HIS A 37 -14.98 7.55 -3.99
CA HIS A 37 -16.12 7.02 -4.77
C HIS A 37 -15.66 6.30 -6.04
N GLU A 38 -14.67 6.85 -6.76
CA GLU A 38 -14.16 6.26 -8.02
C GLU A 38 -13.42 4.94 -7.77
N ILE A 39 -12.61 4.86 -6.72
CA ILE A 39 -11.91 3.63 -6.32
C ILE A 39 -12.92 2.55 -5.97
N LYS A 40 -13.95 2.88 -5.17
CA LYS A 40 -15.01 1.92 -4.82
C LYS A 40 -15.78 1.40 -6.05
N LYS A 41 -15.99 2.25 -7.05
CA LYS A 41 -16.68 1.86 -8.28
C LYS A 41 -15.86 0.92 -9.15
N ASN A 42 -14.53 1.07 -9.13
CA ASN A 42 -13.57 0.30 -9.92
C ASN A 42 -12.87 -0.78 -9.08
N ASP A 43 -13.45 -1.15 -7.94
CA ASP A 43 -12.88 -2.17 -7.06
C ASP A 43 -12.80 -3.54 -7.76
N PHE A 44 -11.86 -4.34 -7.33
CA PHE A 44 -11.62 -5.65 -7.91
C PHE A 44 -11.55 -6.72 -6.83
N ARG A 45 -11.87 -7.94 -7.20
CA ARG A 45 -11.81 -9.09 -6.31
C ARG A 45 -10.37 -9.60 -6.23
N LEU A 46 -9.91 -9.89 -5.02
CA LEU A 46 -8.66 -10.60 -4.80
C LEU A 46 -8.87 -12.08 -5.13
N GLU A 47 -8.20 -12.55 -6.17
CA GLU A 47 -8.28 -13.95 -6.63
C GLU A 47 -6.93 -14.64 -6.49
N PRO A 48 -6.90 -15.95 -6.19
CA PRO A 48 -5.65 -16.69 -6.14
C PRO A 48 -4.84 -16.55 -7.43
N GLY A 49 -3.54 -16.30 -7.28
CA GLY A 49 -2.61 -16.02 -8.36
C GLY A 49 -2.26 -14.55 -8.55
N LEU A 50 -2.99 -13.63 -7.92
CA LEU A 50 -2.58 -12.22 -7.90
C LEU A 50 -1.35 -12.04 -7.01
N VAL A 51 -0.41 -11.23 -7.49
CA VAL A 51 0.73 -10.73 -6.73
C VAL A 51 0.68 -9.21 -6.75
N LEU A 52 0.76 -8.60 -5.58
CA LEU A 52 0.53 -7.17 -5.39
C LEU A 52 1.65 -6.54 -4.59
N ALA A 53 2.08 -5.34 -4.97
CA ALA A 53 2.81 -4.43 -4.09
C ALA A 53 1.80 -3.62 -3.27
N VAL A 54 1.89 -3.72 -1.95
CA VAL A 54 1.12 -2.90 -1.00
C VAL A 54 2.12 -2.01 -0.29
N GLU A 55 2.06 -0.73 -0.61
CA GLU A 55 3.14 0.22 -0.33
C GLU A 55 2.62 1.56 0.21
N PRO A 56 2.01 1.59 1.40
CA PRO A 56 1.51 2.82 1.98
C PRO A 56 2.62 3.84 2.22
N MET A 57 2.36 5.07 1.80
CA MET A 57 3.15 6.25 2.13
C MET A 57 2.35 7.11 3.09
N LEU A 58 2.88 7.35 4.30
CA LEU A 58 2.18 8.01 5.40
C LEU A 58 2.88 9.31 5.79
N ASN A 59 2.15 10.41 5.72
CA ASN A 59 2.65 11.74 6.06
C ASN A 59 2.20 12.15 7.47
N MET A 60 3.08 12.80 8.23
CA MET A 60 2.73 13.41 9.52
C MET A 60 1.79 14.61 9.39
N GLY A 61 1.71 15.20 8.22
CA GLY A 61 0.89 16.36 7.92
C GLY A 61 -0.10 16.10 6.80
N ARG A 62 -0.02 16.91 5.74
CA ARG A 62 -0.92 16.84 4.59
C ARG A 62 -0.55 15.72 3.63
N ALA A 63 -1.53 15.20 2.90
CA ALA A 63 -1.32 14.17 1.91
C ALA A 63 -0.50 14.62 0.68
N ASP A 64 -0.46 15.94 0.43
CA ASP A 64 0.18 16.52 -0.75
C ASP A 64 1.70 16.29 -0.77
N VAL A 65 2.21 15.86 -1.93
CA VAL A 65 3.64 15.67 -2.19
C VAL A 65 4.05 16.39 -3.48
N ASP A 66 5.33 16.73 -3.59
CA ASP A 66 5.94 17.35 -4.77
C ASP A 66 7.10 16.49 -5.28
N THR A 67 7.13 16.22 -6.59
CA THR A 67 8.27 15.61 -7.25
C THR A 67 9.33 16.67 -7.53
N GLN A 68 10.57 16.40 -7.14
CA GLN A 68 11.70 17.32 -7.31
C GLN A 68 12.14 17.42 -8.79
N ARG A 69 13.08 18.33 -9.07
CA ARG A 69 13.59 18.60 -10.44
C ARG A 69 14.29 17.38 -11.07
N ASP A 70 14.80 16.47 -10.25
CA ASP A 70 15.41 15.22 -10.71
C ASP A 70 14.38 14.20 -11.24
N GLN A 71 13.09 14.52 -11.19
CA GLN A 71 11.97 13.68 -11.62
C GLN A 71 11.89 12.33 -10.87
N TRP A 72 12.58 12.22 -9.74
CA TRP A 72 12.66 11.00 -8.94
C TRP A 72 12.33 11.23 -7.46
N THR A 73 12.99 12.19 -6.83
CA THR A 73 12.79 12.48 -5.41
C THR A 73 11.42 13.08 -5.15
N VAL A 74 10.67 12.47 -4.25
CA VAL A 74 9.36 12.95 -3.79
C VAL A 74 9.47 13.42 -2.35
N VAL A 75 8.94 14.59 -2.08
CA VAL A 75 8.95 15.20 -0.74
C VAL A 75 7.55 15.65 -0.35
N THR A 76 7.26 15.68 0.93
CA THR A 76 6.03 16.26 1.45
C THR A 76 6.00 17.76 1.19
N ARG A 77 4.86 18.29 0.75
CA ARG A 77 4.73 19.72 0.45
C ARG A 77 4.87 20.59 1.69
N ASP A 78 4.45 20.11 2.84
CA ASP A 78 4.57 20.78 4.13
C ASP A 78 5.91 20.55 4.84
N ARG A 79 6.79 19.74 4.26
CA ARG A 79 8.12 19.38 4.78
C ARG A 79 8.10 18.61 6.11
N LEU A 80 6.98 18.07 6.50
CA LEU A 80 6.89 17.17 7.65
C LEU A 80 7.35 15.75 7.26
N PRO A 81 7.77 14.94 8.23
CA PRO A 81 8.21 13.57 7.97
C PRO A 81 7.17 12.71 7.25
N SER A 82 7.65 11.82 6.41
CA SER A 82 6.88 10.77 5.76
C SER A 82 7.57 9.42 5.95
N ALA A 83 6.78 8.36 5.98
CA ALA A 83 7.26 6.99 6.00
C ALA A 83 6.66 6.21 4.83
N HIS A 84 7.48 5.39 4.18
CA HIS A 84 7.08 4.48 3.12
C HIS A 84 7.52 3.06 3.50
N VAL A 85 6.59 2.12 3.48
CA VAL A 85 6.85 0.70 3.73
C VAL A 85 6.15 -0.09 2.64
N GLU A 86 6.83 -1.08 2.09
CA GLU A 86 6.31 -1.91 1.01
C GLU A 86 6.43 -3.38 1.35
N HIS A 87 5.38 -4.14 1.03
CA HIS A 87 5.39 -5.58 1.00
C HIS A 87 4.84 -6.11 -0.31
N THR A 88 5.46 -7.18 -0.81
CA THR A 88 4.91 -7.98 -1.89
C THR A 88 4.02 -9.06 -1.29
N LEU A 89 2.76 -9.07 -1.69
CA LEU A 89 1.75 -10.03 -1.23
C LEU A 89 1.34 -10.96 -2.37
N ALA A 90 1.30 -12.27 -2.10
CA ALA A 90 0.69 -13.24 -2.99
C ALA A 90 -0.69 -13.65 -2.45
N ILE A 91 -1.70 -13.61 -3.30
CA ILE A 91 -3.03 -14.14 -3.00
C ILE A 91 -3.04 -15.62 -3.35
N THR A 92 -3.29 -16.46 -2.37
CA THR A 92 -3.34 -17.92 -2.52
C THR A 92 -4.76 -18.46 -2.30
N ALA A 93 -4.97 -19.73 -2.52
CA ALA A 93 -6.25 -20.38 -2.22
C ALA A 93 -6.55 -20.39 -0.71
N ASP A 94 -5.50 -20.38 0.12
CA ASP A 94 -5.59 -20.48 1.57
C ASP A 94 -5.52 -19.13 2.29
N GLY A 95 -5.31 -18.03 1.55
CA GLY A 95 -5.23 -16.68 2.10
C GLY A 95 -4.16 -15.81 1.45
N VAL A 96 -3.51 -14.96 2.22
CA VAL A 96 -2.47 -14.02 1.77
C VAL A 96 -1.12 -14.42 2.32
N GLU A 97 -0.13 -14.49 1.46
CA GLU A 97 1.27 -14.73 1.82
C GLU A 97 2.09 -13.44 1.61
N ILE A 98 2.90 -13.06 2.62
CA ILE A 98 3.80 -11.91 2.54
C ILE A 98 5.16 -12.40 2.05
N LEU A 99 5.45 -12.25 0.77
CA LEU A 99 6.67 -12.76 0.15
C LEU A 99 7.95 -12.03 0.65
N THR A 100 7.81 -10.81 1.12
CA THR A 100 8.90 -9.96 1.63
C THR A 100 8.92 -9.87 3.16
N ALA A 101 8.28 -10.79 3.88
CA ALA A 101 8.26 -10.80 5.34
C ALA A 101 9.65 -10.96 5.97
N GLY A 102 10.55 -11.69 5.30
CA GLY A 102 11.84 -12.07 5.86
C GLY A 102 11.67 -12.87 7.16
N GLU A 103 12.63 -12.72 8.07
CA GLU A 103 12.58 -13.34 9.40
C GLU A 103 12.04 -12.38 10.49
N ASN A 104 11.37 -11.27 10.11
CA ASN A 104 10.85 -10.31 11.07
C ASN A 104 9.64 -10.88 11.81
N PRO A 105 9.74 -11.18 13.14
CA PRO A 105 8.66 -11.79 13.89
C PRO A 105 7.38 -10.95 13.94
N ALA A 106 7.50 -9.61 13.89
CA ALA A 106 6.36 -8.72 13.90
C ALA A 106 5.56 -8.79 12.59
N VAL A 107 6.24 -8.98 11.45
CA VAL A 107 5.60 -9.16 10.15
C VAL A 107 4.96 -10.55 10.06
N LEU A 108 5.65 -11.59 10.54
CA LEU A 108 5.13 -12.95 10.57
C LEU A 108 3.89 -13.08 11.47
N ALA A 109 3.90 -12.43 12.65
CA ALA A 109 2.75 -12.41 13.55
C ALA A 109 1.54 -11.66 12.96
N ALA A 110 1.77 -10.62 12.13
CA ALA A 110 0.69 -9.90 11.45
C ALA A 110 0.09 -10.67 10.27
N ALA A 111 0.78 -11.69 9.77
CA ALA A 111 0.34 -12.55 8.67
C ALA A 111 -0.59 -13.69 9.12
N GLU A 112 -0.84 -13.87 10.44
CA GLU A 112 -1.86 -14.81 10.88
C GLU A 112 -3.24 -14.40 10.34
N PRO A 113 -4.02 -15.34 9.78
CA PRO A 113 -5.27 -15.01 9.14
C PRO A 113 -6.20 -14.36 10.16
N ALA A 114 -6.48 -13.07 9.97
CA ALA A 114 -7.65 -12.47 10.60
C ALA A 114 -8.86 -13.24 10.05
N LEU A 115 -9.48 -14.05 10.89
CA LEU A 115 -10.76 -14.69 10.58
C LEU A 115 -11.71 -13.59 10.13
N ILE A 116 -11.96 -13.54 8.83
CA ILE A 116 -13.00 -12.68 8.25
C ILE A 116 -14.31 -13.36 8.62
N SER A 117 -14.89 -12.91 9.73
CA SER A 117 -16.27 -13.22 10.13
C SER A 117 -17.24 -12.33 9.39
#